data_6de9cf4c51cec0c189cd6a414fd78144
#
_entry.id   6de9cf4c51cec0c189cd6a414fd78144
#
_cell.length_a   1.000
_cell.length_b   1.000
_cell.length_c   1.000
_cell.angle_alpha   90.00
_cell.angle_beta   90.00
_cell.angle_gamma   90.00
#
_symmetry.space_group_name_H-M   'P 1'
#
loop_
_entity.id
_entity.type
_entity.pdbx_description
1 polymer ?
#
loop_
_entity_poly.entity_id
_entity_poly.type
_entity_poly.pdbx_seq_one_letter_code
_entity_poly.pdbx_strand_id
1 'polypeptide(L)'
;MLIYVPLEHIEGRYTVHMDRDIEAYLNAQDIEYVKVMPTTETPPLPEGQFLNAAFTSKFKAMQIAEISAMFESGKINDGDTIFFSDIWFPGIESIAYMKYFTKKDVKITGIIHAGSFTDTDFVRDMERWAKNFEDIIFDISDTIYCASNFIKEDIIRKRMVDPNKLVVTGLPVDYSGLDYHKGQTKENIVIFNGRLCDEKQPWLFDELEKQVNEKTNGNLNAKFIKTQEENLSKGEYYSLLGKSKAIVSYALQENFGFGVAEAVYLGCKPVLPNRLVYPELYPNTKLFDRFEESVDMVIEALLSTAEFPSQVVSDPNHVFNLWFSRPTTTPKKMYRPDIEEMQ
;
A
#
# COMPACT_ATOMS: atom_id res chain seq x y z
N MET A 1 17.19 -4.75 18.62
CA MET A 1 17.18 -3.50 17.81
C MET A 1 16.35 -3.73 16.54
N LEU A 2 15.70 -2.69 16.03
CA LEU A 2 15.04 -2.70 14.73
C LEU A 2 15.94 -2.01 13.70
N ILE A 3 16.21 -2.69 12.58
CA ILE A 3 16.86 -2.10 11.40
C ILE A 3 15.74 -1.77 10.42
N TYR A 4 15.43 -0.49 10.29
CA TYR A 4 14.35 0.00 9.45
C TYR A 4 14.88 0.39 8.05
N VAL A 5 14.35 -0.25 7.01
CA VAL A 5 14.75 -0.07 5.61
C VAL A 5 13.60 0.57 4.84
N PRO A 6 13.58 1.91 4.72
CA PRO A 6 12.54 2.64 4.01
C PRO A 6 12.69 2.56 2.49
N LEU A 7 11.63 2.96 1.79
CA LEU A 7 11.68 3.26 0.36
C LEU A 7 12.35 4.60 0.10
N GLU A 8 12.81 4.82 -1.12
CA GLU A 8 13.26 6.14 -1.58
C GLU A 8 12.14 7.18 -1.50
N HIS A 9 12.49 8.39 -1.09
CA HIS A 9 11.54 9.49 -1.00
C HIS A 9 11.22 10.04 -2.40
N ILE A 10 10.01 9.79 -2.87
CA ILE A 10 9.47 10.35 -4.12
C ILE A 10 8.31 11.26 -3.76
N GLU A 11 8.44 12.54 -4.08
CA GLU A 11 7.44 13.55 -3.75
C GLU A 11 6.04 13.16 -4.27
N GLY A 12 5.02 13.41 -3.47
CA GLY A 12 3.62 13.10 -3.80
C GLY A 12 3.20 11.65 -3.58
N ARG A 13 4.13 10.74 -3.21
CA ARG A 13 3.77 9.35 -2.89
C ARG A 13 3.40 9.16 -1.42
N TYR A 14 2.47 8.24 -1.18
CA TYR A 14 2.07 7.84 0.17
C TYR A 14 3.23 7.26 0.99
N THR A 15 4.25 6.70 0.34
CA THR A 15 5.42 6.10 0.99
C THR A 15 6.21 7.10 1.83
N VAL A 16 6.23 8.39 1.44
CA VAL A 16 6.88 9.45 2.21
C VAL A 16 6.12 9.72 3.52
N HIS A 17 4.79 9.74 3.46
CA HIS A 17 3.96 9.92 4.65
C HIS A 17 4.05 8.69 5.56
N MET A 18 4.00 7.49 5.00
CA MET A 18 4.16 6.24 5.74
C MET A 18 5.51 6.17 6.47
N ASP A 19 6.61 6.59 5.83
CA ASP A 19 7.93 6.65 6.46
C ASP A 19 7.94 7.57 7.68
N ARG A 20 7.41 8.79 7.53
CA ARG A 20 7.27 9.76 8.64
C ARG A 20 6.44 9.17 9.79
N ASP A 21 5.32 8.52 9.47
CA ASP A 21 4.38 8.02 10.46
C ASP A 21 4.95 6.78 11.17
N ILE A 22 5.72 5.94 10.49
CA ILE A 22 6.50 4.85 11.10
C ILE A 22 7.50 5.42 12.11
N GLU A 23 8.31 6.42 11.74
CA GLU A 23 9.27 7.02 12.67
C GLU A 23 8.57 7.67 13.88
N ALA A 24 7.47 8.40 13.65
CA ALA A 24 6.69 8.98 14.72
C ALA A 24 6.17 7.91 15.70
N TYR A 25 5.68 6.78 15.19
CA TYR A 25 5.22 5.66 16.01
C TYR A 25 6.38 5.02 16.78
N LEU A 26 7.50 4.72 16.13
CA LEU A 26 8.66 4.09 16.76
C LEU A 26 9.20 4.95 17.92
N ASN A 27 9.30 6.26 17.69
CA ASN A 27 9.71 7.22 18.71
C ASN A 27 8.70 7.33 19.87
N ALA A 28 7.39 7.35 19.57
CA ALA A 28 6.34 7.41 20.58
C ALA A 28 6.28 6.16 21.46
N GLN A 29 6.69 5.00 20.93
CA GLN A 29 6.74 3.73 21.66
C GLN A 29 8.11 3.42 22.27
N ASP A 30 9.08 4.36 22.20
CA ASP A 30 10.46 4.19 22.68
C ASP A 30 11.11 2.91 22.12
N ILE A 31 10.86 2.61 20.84
CA ILE A 31 11.46 1.49 20.14
C ILE A 31 12.81 1.91 19.58
N GLU A 32 13.89 1.27 20.05
CA GLU A 32 15.22 1.50 19.51
C GLU A 32 15.33 1.02 18.07
N TYR A 33 15.70 1.91 17.15
CA TYR A 33 15.87 1.56 15.74
C TYR A 33 17.05 2.28 15.08
N VAL A 34 17.53 1.69 13.99
CA VAL A 34 18.47 2.32 13.03
C VAL A 34 17.77 2.39 11.69
N LYS A 35 17.63 3.59 11.15
CA LYS A 35 17.09 3.82 9.82
C LYS A 35 18.20 3.74 8.78
N VAL A 36 18.07 2.81 7.84
CA VAL A 36 19.01 2.62 6.72
C VAL A 36 18.54 3.50 5.54
N MET A 37 18.91 4.77 5.59
CA MET A 37 18.49 5.78 4.61
C MET A 37 19.71 6.43 3.95
N PRO A 38 20.11 5.99 2.74
CA PRO A 38 21.24 6.55 2.04
C PRO A 38 21.08 8.05 1.77
N THR A 39 22.16 8.82 2.00
CA THR A 39 22.18 10.24 1.67
C THR A 39 22.38 10.41 0.16
N THR A 40 21.29 10.59 -0.57
CA THR A 40 21.31 10.81 -2.01
C THR A 40 20.09 11.64 -2.41
N GLU A 41 20.25 12.48 -3.42
CA GLU A 41 19.13 13.23 -3.99
C GLU A 41 18.32 12.33 -4.89
N THR A 42 17.01 12.29 -4.67
CA THR A 42 16.08 11.56 -5.54
C THR A 42 15.87 12.37 -6.82
N PRO A 43 16.23 11.84 -8.00
CA PRO A 43 16.00 12.53 -9.25
C PRO A 43 14.50 12.58 -9.58
N PRO A 44 14.06 13.53 -10.40
CA PRO A 44 12.68 13.55 -10.87
C PRO A 44 12.36 12.24 -11.60
N LEU A 45 11.10 11.83 -11.53
CA LEU A 45 10.63 10.68 -12.25
C LEU A 45 10.68 10.94 -13.77
N PRO A 46 11.10 9.96 -14.58
CA PRO A 46 10.94 10.06 -16.02
C PRO A 46 9.45 10.19 -16.38
N GLU A 47 9.16 10.96 -17.43
CA GLU A 47 7.79 11.18 -17.88
C GLU A 47 7.06 9.85 -18.13
N GLY A 48 5.84 9.72 -17.62
CA GLY A 48 5.01 8.53 -17.76
C GLY A 48 5.47 7.30 -16.96
N GLN A 49 6.55 7.38 -16.18
CA GLN A 49 7.07 6.26 -15.41
C GLN A 49 6.63 6.32 -13.94
N PHE A 50 6.39 5.13 -13.39
CA PHE A 50 6.05 4.96 -11.97
C PHE A 50 7.28 5.13 -11.06
N LEU A 51 8.47 4.74 -11.50
CA LEU A 51 9.73 4.86 -10.76
C LEU A 51 10.90 5.06 -11.72
N ASN A 52 12.01 5.55 -11.19
CA ASN A 52 13.29 5.54 -11.88
C ASN A 52 14.05 4.26 -11.51
N ALA A 53 13.93 3.21 -12.33
CA ALA A 53 14.45 1.88 -12.01
C ALA A 53 15.96 1.87 -11.71
N ALA A 54 16.74 2.68 -12.44
CA ALA A 54 18.20 2.76 -12.23
C ALA A 54 18.53 3.44 -10.89
N PHE A 55 17.82 4.50 -10.55
CA PHE A 55 17.98 5.19 -9.26
C PHE A 55 17.53 4.29 -8.11
N THR A 56 16.33 3.68 -8.20
CA THR A 56 15.81 2.75 -7.20
C THR A 56 16.78 1.59 -6.94
N SER A 57 17.37 1.01 -8.00
CA SER A 57 18.37 -0.05 -7.87
C SER A 57 19.64 0.43 -7.15
N LYS A 58 20.15 1.63 -7.51
CA LYS A 58 21.30 2.24 -6.83
C LYS A 58 20.99 2.49 -5.35
N PHE A 59 19.83 3.05 -5.05
CA PHE A 59 19.39 3.35 -3.68
C PHE A 59 19.35 2.08 -2.83
N LYS A 60 18.72 1.03 -3.31
CA LYS A 60 18.64 -0.28 -2.63
C LYS A 60 20.02 -0.92 -2.47
N ALA A 61 20.90 -0.82 -3.46
CA ALA A 61 22.28 -1.30 -3.35
C ALA A 61 23.08 -0.56 -2.24
N MET A 62 22.87 0.73 -2.08
CA MET A 62 23.47 1.50 -0.98
C MET A 62 22.93 1.06 0.39
N GLN A 63 21.63 0.75 0.50
CA GLN A 63 21.05 0.19 1.72
C GLN A 63 21.66 -1.18 2.07
N ILE A 64 21.86 -2.06 1.07
CA ILE A 64 22.55 -3.34 1.27
C ILE A 64 23.98 -3.13 1.75
N ALA A 65 24.72 -2.18 1.18
CA ALA A 65 26.09 -1.89 1.60
C ALA A 65 26.14 -1.41 3.06
N GLU A 66 25.21 -0.59 3.51
CA GLU A 66 25.11 -0.13 4.89
C GLU A 66 24.77 -1.29 5.84
N ILE A 67 23.78 -2.12 5.49
CA ILE A 67 23.44 -3.32 6.28
C ILE A 67 24.65 -4.28 6.36
N SER A 68 25.39 -4.45 5.25
CA SER A 68 26.60 -5.27 5.22
C SER A 68 27.66 -4.75 6.20
N ALA A 69 27.89 -3.43 6.22
CA ALA A 69 28.80 -2.82 7.20
C ALA A 69 28.33 -2.99 8.65
N MET A 70 27.00 -3.06 8.88
CA MET A 70 26.45 -3.36 10.22
C MET A 70 26.72 -4.82 10.63
N PHE A 71 26.66 -5.78 9.70
CA PHE A 71 27.05 -7.16 9.95
C PHE A 71 28.57 -7.26 10.24
N GLU A 72 29.41 -6.63 9.41
CA GLU A 72 30.86 -6.62 9.53
C GLU A 72 31.33 -6.02 10.86
N SER A 73 30.74 -4.90 11.26
CA SER A 73 31.10 -4.22 12.53
C SER A 73 30.49 -4.87 13.78
N GLY A 74 29.69 -5.92 13.64
CA GLY A 74 29.01 -6.58 14.74
C GLY A 74 27.89 -5.77 15.41
N LYS A 75 27.36 -4.77 14.74
CA LYS A 75 26.20 -3.98 15.22
C LYS A 75 24.92 -4.79 15.21
N ILE A 76 24.79 -5.77 14.32
CA ILE A 76 23.64 -6.65 14.22
C ILE A 76 23.82 -7.82 15.17
N ASN A 77 22.81 -8.09 16.01
CA ASN A 77 22.81 -9.11 17.04
C ASN A 77 21.68 -10.12 16.87
N ASP A 78 21.78 -11.24 17.58
CA ASP A 78 20.70 -12.22 17.62
C ASP A 78 19.42 -11.59 18.20
N GLY A 79 18.29 -11.88 17.57
CA GLY A 79 16.99 -11.31 17.92
C GLY A 79 16.68 -9.95 17.31
N ASP A 80 17.63 -9.34 16.58
CA ASP A 80 17.35 -8.13 15.81
C ASP A 80 16.39 -8.41 14.64
N THR A 81 15.70 -7.37 14.19
CA THR A 81 14.75 -7.46 13.08
C THR A 81 15.11 -6.44 12.01
N ILE A 82 15.19 -6.87 10.77
CA ILE A 82 15.31 -6.02 9.59
C ILE A 82 13.91 -5.91 8.98
N PHE A 83 13.35 -4.70 9.02
CA PHE A 83 12.00 -4.42 8.50
C PHE A 83 12.07 -3.58 7.23
N PHE A 84 11.47 -4.08 6.17
CA PHE A 84 11.39 -3.41 4.87
C PHE A 84 10.03 -2.76 4.68
N SER A 85 10.01 -1.47 4.35
CA SER A 85 8.78 -0.79 3.92
C SER A 85 8.20 -1.36 2.61
N ASP A 86 9.05 -1.99 1.79
CA ASP A 86 8.65 -2.85 0.67
C ASP A 86 9.64 -4.01 0.57
N ILE A 87 9.13 -5.22 0.82
CA ILE A 87 9.96 -6.43 0.82
C ILE A 87 10.28 -6.93 -0.60
N TRP A 88 9.63 -6.40 -1.63
CA TRP A 88 10.06 -6.59 -3.02
C TRP A 88 11.34 -5.79 -3.27
N PHE A 89 12.44 -6.29 -2.71
CA PHE A 89 13.70 -5.59 -2.53
C PHE A 89 14.85 -6.33 -3.21
N PRO A 90 15.26 -5.97 -4.46
CA PRO A 90 16.44 -6.52 -5.11
C PRO A 90 17.69 -6.40 -4.24
N GLY A 91 18.35 -7.52 -3.97
CA GLY A 91 19.50 -7.62 -3.06
C GLY A 91 19.17 -8.18 -1.68
N ILE A 92 17.89 -8.47 -1.37
CA ILE A 92 17.48 -9.05 -0.07
C ILE A 92 18.13 -10.42 0.20
N GLU A 93 18.43 -11.17 -0.86
CA GLU A 93 19.16 -12.45 -0.78
C GLU A 93 20.56 -12.30 -0.16
N SER A 94 21.21 -11.14 -0.33
CA SER A 94 22.51 -10.84 0.29
C SER A 94 22.41 -10.81 1.82
N ILE A 95 21.26 -10.40 2.35
CA ILE A 95 21.01 -10.39 3.80
C ILE A 95 20.88 -11.82 4.32
N ALA A 96 20.16 -12.68 3.61
CA ALA A 96 20.07 -14.10 3.95
C ALA A 96 21.43 -14.78 3.91
N TYR A 97 22.26 -14.44 2.90
CA TYR A 97 23.65 -14.91 2.79
C TYR A 97 24.47 -14.48 4.01
N MET A 98 24.43 -13.20 4.39
CA MET A 98 25.16 -12.70 5.58
C MET A 98 24.67 -13.35 6.87
N LYS A 99 23.33 -13.43 7.06
CA LYS A 99 22.71 -14.13 8.19
C LYS A 99 23.23 -15.56 8.34
N TYR A 100 23.32 -16.30 7.25
CA TYR A 100 23.80 -17.70 7.25
C TYR A 100 25.27 -17.80 7.66
N PHE A 101 26.18 -17.03 7.05
CA PHE A 101 27.62 -17.15 7.30
C PHE A 101 28.04 -16.51 8.63
N THR A 102 27.40 -15.46 9.08
CA THR A 102 27.66 -14.86 10.40
C THR A 102 26.96 -15.61 11.55
N LYS A 103 26.09 -16.58 11.21
CA LYS A 103 25.27 -17.36 12.16
C LYS A 103 24.43 -16.49 13.09
N LYS A 104 24.01 -15.33 12.63
CA LYS A 104 23.15 -14.41 13.37
C LYS A 104 21.68 -14.82 13.21
N ASP A 105 20.96 -14.90 14.34
CA ASP A 105 19.52 -15.11 14.35
C ASP A 105 18.77 -13.77 14.20
N VAL A 106 18.73 -13.27 12.97
CA VAL A 106 18.08 -11.99 12.60
C VAL A 106 16.79 -12.29 11.87
N LYS A 107 15.72 -11.58 12.19
CA LYS A 107 14.44 -11.71 11.47
C LYS A 107 14.40 -10.78 10.27
N ILE A 108 13.87 -11.28 9.16
CA ILE A 108 13.62 -10.52 7.92
C ILE A 108 12.11 -10.38 7.79
N THR A 109 11.61 -9.15 7.90
CA THR A 109 10.17 -8.85 7.82
C THR A 109 9.93 -7.65 6.91
N GLY A 110 8.73 -7.49 6.41
CA GLY A 110 8.39 -6.30 5.64
C GLY A 110 7.01 -6.38 4.98
N ILE A 111 6.65 -5.31 4.29
CA ILE A 111 5.36 -5.17 3.61
C ILE A 111 5.53 -5.59 2.16
N ILE A 112 4.58 -6.37 1.64
CA ILE A 112 4.47 -6.62 0.20
C ILE A 112 3.36 -5.76 -0.37
N HIS A 113 3.70 -4.80 -1.22
CA HIS A 113 2.71 -3.91 -1.84
C HIS A 113 2.14 -4.49 -3.12
N ALA A 114 2.99 -5.06 -3.96
CA ALA A 114 2.64 -5.69 -5.23
C ALA A 114 3.77 -6.60 -5.70
N GLY A 115 3.55 -7.31 -6.78
CA GLY A 115 4.56 -8.15 -7.40
C GLY A 115 4.07 -8.66 -8.76
N SER A 116 4.90 -9.45 -9.44
CA SER A 116 4.54 -10.02 -10.73
C SER A 116 3.40 -11.05 -10.65
N PHE A 117 2.96 -11.38 -9.44
CA PHE A 117 1.74 -12.16 -9.19
C PHE A 117 0.46 -11.33 -9.42
N THR A 118 0.53 -10.00 -9.41
CA THR A 118 -0.62 -9.12 -9.64
C THR A 118 -0.83 -8.90 -11.14
N ASP A 119 -1.97 -9.35 -11.69
CA ASP A 119 -2.18 -9.49 -13.14
C ASP A 119 -2.05 -8.19 -13.94
N THR A 120 -2.37 -7.05 -13.36
CA THR A 120 -2.35 -5.73 -14.02
C THR A 120 -1.30 -4.79 -13.43
N ASP A 121 -0.37 -5.30 -12.62
CA ASP A 121 0.74 -4.50 -12.10
C ASP A 121 1.83 -4.32 -13.17
N PHE A 122 2.54 -3.17 -13.11
CA PHE A 122 3.61 -2.86 -14.08
C PHE A 122 4.78 -3.83 -14.05
N VAL A 123 4.97 -4.58 -12.94
CA VAL A 123 6.00 -5.64 -12.84
C VAL A 123 5.54 -6.97 -13.42
N ARG A 124 4.28 -7.09 -13.86
CA ARG A 124 3.73 -8.32 -14.44
C ARG A 124 4.52 -8.81 -15.64
N ASP A 125 4.93 -7.91 -16.52
CA ASP A 125 5.70 -8.24 -17.70
C ASP A 125 7.09 -8.85 -17.39
N MET A 126 7.58 -8.66 -16.16
CA MET A 126 8.82 -9.24 -15.68
C MET A 126 8.63 -10.64 -15.05
N GLU A 127 7.43 -11.22 -15.02
CA GLU A 127 7.12 -12.48 -14.32
C GLU A 127 8.08 -13.62 -14.66
N ARG A 128 8.59 -13.68 -15.87
CA ARG A 128 9.50 -14.73 -16.32
C ARG A 128 10.70 -14.95 -15.38
N TRP A 129 11.24 -13.85 -14.81
CA TRP A 129 12.34 -13.91 -13.85
C TRP A 129 11.89 -13.49 -12.45
N ALA A 130 10.95 -12.54 -12.35
CA ALA A 130 10.49 -11.98 -11.09
C ALA A 130 9.82 -13.03 -10.20
N LYS A 131 9.16 -14.03 -10.80
CA LYS A 131 8.61 -15.16 -10.04
C LYS A 131 9.66 -15.86 -9.18
N ASN A 132 10.82 -16.19 -9.75
CA ASN A 132 11.89 -16.85 -8.99
C ASN A 132 12.45 -15.94 -7.90
N PHE A 133 12.55 -14.66 -8.17
CA PHE A 133 12.96 -13.65 -7.20
C PHE A 133 11.94 -13.53 -6.04
N GLU A 134 10.65 -13.50 -6.35
CA GLU A 134 9.57 -13.48 -5.35
C GLU A 134 9.55 -14.76 -4.51
N ASP A 135 9.77 -15.93 -5.12
CA ASP A 135 9.89 -17.19 -4.39
C ASP A 135 11.06 -17.16 -3.39
N ILE A 136 12.19 -16.51 -3.73
CA ILE A 136 13.31 -16.28 -2.80
C ILE A 136 12.86 -15.37 -1.65
N ILE A 137 12.20 -14.25 -1.94
CA ILE A 137 11.69 -13.34 -0.90
C ILE A 137 10.80 -14.10 0.08
N PHE A 138 9.88 -14.91 -0.43
CA PHE A 138 8.94 -15.68 0.40
C PHE A 138 9.64 -16.77 1.22
N ASP A 139 10.71 -17.35 0.70
CA ASP A 139 11.50 -18.37 1.41
C ASP A 139 12.29 -17.77 2.57
N ILE A 140 13.07 -16.71 2.31
CA ILE A 140 14.00 -16.14 3.29
C ILE A 140 13.37 -15.24 4.35
N SER A 141 12.14 -14.74 4.11
CA SER A 141 11.44 -13.86 5.04
C SER A 141 10.78 -14.64 6.17
N ASP A 142 10.83 -14.08 7.38
CA ASP A 142 10.18 -14.65 8.58
C ASP A 142 8.69 -14.25 8.63
N THR A 143 8.36 -13.00 8.26
CA THR A 143 6.98 -12.49 8.21
C THR A 143 6.84 -11.47 7.11
N ILE A 144 5.76 -11.58 6.35
CA ILE A 144 5.43 -10.66 5.27
C ILE A 144 4.03 -10.09 5.53
N TYR A 145 3.94 -8.78 5.61
CA TYR A 145 2.69 -8.07 5.87
C TYR A 145 1.98 -7.73 4.57
N CYS A 146 0.70 -8.09 4.51
CA CYS A 146 -0.16 -7.88 3.35
C CYS A 146 -1.22 -6.82 3.66
N ALA A 147 -1.54 -5.99 2.67
CA ALA A 147 -2.57 -4.96 2.79
C ALA A 147 -3.99 -5.55 2.96
N SER A 148 -4.23 -6.78 2.46
CA SER A 148 -5.56 -7.38 2.44
C SER A 148 -5.50 -8.90 2.28
N ASN A 149 -6.59 -9.58 2.60
CA ASN A 149 -6.75 -11.00 2.28
C ASN A 149 -6.72 -11.23 0.76
N PHE A 150 -7.27 -10.30 -0.03
CA PHE A 150 -7.20 -10.37 -1.49
C PHE A 150 -5.75 -10.56 -1.98
N ILE A 151 -4.80 -9.75 -1.49
CA ILE A 151 -3.37 -9.86 -1.85
C ILE A 151 -2.77 -11.16 -1.31
N LYS A 152 -3.05 -11.52 -0.05
CA LYS A 152 -2.59 -12.76 0.56
C LYS A 152 -3.00 -13.99 -0.26
N GLU A 153 -4.26 -14.07 -0.63
CA GLU A 153 -4.79 -15.19 -1.42
C GLU A 153 -4.21 -15.24 -2.83
N ASP A 154 -3.99 -14.07 -3.45
CA ASP A 154 -3.36 -13.99 -4.77
C ASP A 154 -1.91 -14.51 -4.74
N ILE A 155 -1.15 -14.16 -3.70
CA ILE A 155 0.20 -14.70 -3.47
C ILE A 155 0.16 -16.22 -3.29
N ILE A 156 -0.67 -16.73 -2.38
CA ILE A 156 -0.79 -18.16 -2.09
C ILE A 156 -1.15 -18.97 -3.35
N ARG A 157 -2.02 -18.40 -4.19
CA ARG A 157 -2.45 -19.06 -5.43
C ARG A 157 -1.36 -19.12 -6.49
N LYS A 158 -0.48 -18.12 -6.55
CA LYS A 158 0.46 -17.94 -7.67
C LYS A 158 1.92 -18.19 -7.31
N ARG A 159 2.26 -18.27 -6.03
CA ARG A 159 3.65 -18.41 -5.53
C ARG A 159 3.76 -19.54 -4.51
N MET A 160 4.96 -20.09 -4.41
CA MET A 160 5.27 -21.08 -3.38
C MET A 160 5.63 -20.35 -2.08
N VAL A 161 4.65 -20.22 -1.20
CA VAL A 161 4.82 -19.54 0.09
C VAL A 161 4.12 -20.32 1.21
N ASP A 162 4.73 -20.36 2.40
CA ASP A 162 4.02 -20.79 3.60
C ASP A 162 2.99 -19.72 3.99
N PRO A 163 1.67 -20.04 3.94
CA PRO A 163 0.62 -19.08 4.30
C PRO A 163 0.75 -18.47 5.70
N ASN A 164 1.44 -19.15 6.62
CA ASN A 164 1.67 -18.66 7.99
C ASN A 164 2.67 -17.49 8.04
N LYS A 165 3.49 -17.31 7.02
CA LYS A 165 4.38 -16.15 6.90
C LYS A 165 3.65 -14.89 6.44
N LEU A 166 2.44 -15.02 5.85
CA LEU A 166 1.65 -13.93 5.33
C LEU A 166 0.63 -13.43 6.36
N VAL A 167 0.83 -12.24 6.87
CA VAL A 167 -0.04 -11.62 7.89
C VAL A 167 -0.77 -10.43 7.27
N VAL A 168 -2.10 -10.48 7.28
CA VAL A 168 -2.92 -9.35 6.83
C VAL A 168 -3.00 -8.32 7.93
N THR A 169 -2.56 -7.09 7.64
CA THR A 169 -2.53 -5.99 8.61
C THR A 169 -3.30 -4.75 8.16
N GLY A 170 -3.66 -4.66 6.89
CA GLY A 170 -4.00 -3.38 6.28
C GLY A 170 -2.74 -2.55 5.99
N LEU A 171 -2.98 -1.29 5.58
CA LEU A 171 -1.92 -0.27 5.46
C LEU A 171 -2.31 0.95 6.31
N PRO A 172 -1.34 1.67 6.89
CA PRO A 172 -1.64 2.82 7.73
C PRO A 172 -2.15 3.98 6.88
N VAL A 173 -3.30 4.55 7.25
CA VAL A 173 -3.85 5.75 6.62
C VAL A 173 -3.75 6.89 7.61
N ASP A 174 -3.02 7.95 7.26
CA ASP A 174 -2.97 9.16 8.08
C ASP A 174 -4.25 9.97 7.91
N TYR A 175 -5.12 9.91 8.89
CA TYR A 175 -6.36 10.68 8.93
C TYR A 175 -6.20 12.04 9.62
N SER A 176 -5.11 12.31 10.31
CA SER A 176 -4.94 13.51 11.14
C SER A 176 -5.05 14.81 10.33
N GLY A 177 -4.48 14.84 9.12
CA GLY A 177 -4.58 15.97 8.21
C GLY A 177 -5.97 16.16 7.58
N LEU A 178 -6.84 15.14 7.65
CA LEU A 178 -8.17 15.14 7.05
C LEU A 178 -9.24 15.75 7.97
N ASP A 179 -9.02 15.74 9.28
CA ASP A 179 -10.04 16.17 10.27
C ASP A 179 -10.48 17.62 10.07
N TYR A 180 -9.60 18.49 9.61
CA TYR A 180 -9.93 19.90 9.29
C TYR A 180 -10.91 20.06 8.11
N HIS A 181 -11.10 19.00 7.33
CA HIS A 181 -11.94 18.99 6.14
C HIS A 181 -13.25 18.22 6.34
N LYS A 182 -13.50 17.67 7.54
CA LYS A 182 -14.78 17.04 7.91
C LYS A 182 -15.90 18.07 8.09
N GLY A 183 -17.14 17.61 7.89
CA GLY A 183 -18.33 18.42 8.14
C GLY A 183 -18.50 19.60 7.17
N GLN A 184 -17.77 19.64 6.06
CA GLN A 184 -18.01 20.63 5.01
C GLN A 184 -19.35 20.34 4.31
N THR A 185 -20.04 21.41 3.90
CA THR A 185 -21.28 21.28 3.14
C THR A 185 -21.02 20.53 1.84
N LYS A 186 -21.74 19.42 1.64
CA LYS A 186 -21.61 18.60 0.45
C LYS A 186 -22.20 19.30 -0.77
N GLU A 187 -21.43 19.33 -1.83
CA GLU A 187 -21.82 19.81 -3.16
C GLU A 187 -22.04 18.62 -4.11
N ASN A 188 -22.76 18.83 -5.20
CA ASN A 188 -22.94 17.79 -6.22
C ASN A 188 -21.65 17.58 -7.03
N ILE A 189 -20.62 17.05 -6.36
CA ILE A 189 -19.31 16.74 -6.92
C ILE A 189 -19.08 15.24 -6.85
N VAL A 190 -18.63 14.66 -7.96
CA VAL A 190 -18.23 13.27 -8.12
C VAL A 190 -16.73 13.25 -8.43
N ILE A 191 -15.98 12.48 -7.67
CA ILE A 191 -14.51 12.42 -7.77
C ILE A 191 -14.05 11.12 -8.41
N PHE A 192 -13.07 11.23 -9.30
CA PHE A 192 -12.18 10.15 -9.71
C PHE A 192 -10.76 10.53 -9.33
N ASN A 193 -10.16 9.78 -8.41
CA ASN A 193 -8.81 10.05 -7.92
C ASN A 193 -7.77 9.02 -8.37
N GLY A 194 -8.14 8.13 -9.28
CA GLY A 194 -7.23 7.17 -9.90
C GLY A 194 -6.21 7.84 -10.84
N ARG A 195 -5.08 7.17 -11.06
CA ARG A 195 -4.14 7.56 -12.12
C ARG A 195 -4.84 7.52 -13.49
N LEU A 196 -4.42 8.39 -14.41
CA LEU A 196 -4.99 8.42 -15.77
C LEU A 196 -4.30 7.38 -16.66
N CYS A 197 -4.46 6.11 -16.33
CA CYS A 197 -3.87 4.96 -17.03
C CYS A 197 -4.91 3.86 -17.23
N ASP A 198 -4.60 2.93 -18.14
CA ASP A 198 -5.52 1.88 -18.59
C ASP A 198 -6.05 1.02 -17.44
N GLU A 199 -5.22 0.70 -16.45
CA GLU A 199 -5.62 -0.10 -15.29
C GLU A 199 -6.66 0.60 -14.38
N LYS A 200 -6.80 1.92 -14.44
CA LYS A 200 -7.78 2.71 -13.67
C LYS A 200 -9.01 3.10 -14.50
N GLN A 201 -8.97 2.91 -15.81
CA GLN A 201 -10.07 3.11 -16.75
C GLN A 201 -10.74 4.51 -16.68
N PRO A 202 -9.98 5.63 -16.78
CA PRO A 202 -10.53 6.99 -16.63
C PRO A 202 -11.62 7.31 -17.65
N TRP A 203 -11.62 6.68 -18.83
CA TRP A 203 -12.66 6.86 -19.85
C TRP A 203 -14.06 6.40 -19.40
N LEU A 204 -14.15 5.43 -18.49
CA LEU A 204 -15.43 5.04 -17.90
C LEU A 204 -15.99 6.14 -16.99
N PHE A 205 -15.15 6.98 -16.42
CA PHE A 205 -15.61 8.14 -15.67
C PHE A 205 -16.19 9.23 -16.58
N ASP A 206 -15.63 9.41 -17.78
CA ASP A 206 -16.19 10.32 -18.79
C ASP A 206 -17.55 9.80 -19.30
N GLU A 207 -17.68 8.51 -19.55
CA GLU A 207 -18.95 7.91 -19.94
C GLU A 207 -19.97 7.95 -18.77
N LEU A 208 -19.54 7.82 -17.52
CA LEU A 208 -20.39 8.00 -16.34
C LEU A 208 -21.00 9.40 -16.30
N GLU A 209 -20.19 10.45 -16.45
CA GLU A 209 -20.67 11.84 -16.50
C GLU A 209 -21.74 12.02 -17.57
N LYS A 210 -21.48 11.53 -18.78
CA LYS A 210 -22.42 11.61 -19.90
C LYS A 210 -23.74 10.91 -19.57
N GLN A 211 -23.70 9.68 -19.06
CA GLN A 211 -24.93 8.92 -18.77
C GLN A 211 -25.72 9.48 -17.58
N VAL A 212 -25.03 10.00 -16.55
CA VAL A 212 -25.70 10.70 -15.44
C VAL A 212 -26.41 11.94 -15.95
N ASN A 213 -25.77 12.75 -16.79
CA ASN A 213 -26.37 13.95 -17.36
C ASN A 213 -27.56 13.61 -18.28
N GLU A 214 -27.45 12.57 -19.11
CA GLU A 214 -28.56 12.11 -19.98
C GLU A 214 -29.75 11.63 -19.13
N LYS A 215 -29.57 10.76 -18.15
CA LYS A 215 -30.62 10.21 -17.27
C LYS A 215 -31.33 11.28 -16.44
N THR A 216 -30.61 12.34 -16.07
CA THR A 216 -31.14 13.42 -15.21
C THR A 216 -31.50 14.69 -15.97
N ASN A 217 -31.40 14.70 -17.32
CA ASN A 217 -31.55 15.88 -18.17
C ASN A 217 -30.69 17.06 -17.67
N GLY A 218 -29.52 16.80 -17.10
CA GLY A 218 -28.63 17.82 -16.54
C GLY A 218 -29.13 18.53 -15.27
N ASN A 219 -30.26 18.13 -14.70
CA ASN A 219 -30.95 18.86 -13.62
C ASN A 219 -30.15 18.81 -12.28
N LEU A 220 -29.14 17.94 -12.14
CA LEU A 220 -28.37 17.82 -10.90
C LEU A 220 -27.24 18.84 -10.79
N ASN A 221 -26.89 19.53 -11.87
CA ASN A 221 -25.73 20.44 -11.94
C ASN A 221 -24.47 19.83 -11.29
N ALA A 222 -24.24 18.54 -11.54
CA ALA A 222 -23.14 17.81 -10.98
C ALA A 222 -21.83 18.15 -11.66
N LYS A 223 -20.75 18.24 -10.85
CA LYS A 223 -19.38 18.38 -11.35
C LYS A 223 -18.68 17.03 -11.26
N PHE A 224 -18.03 16.62 -12.35
CA PHE A 224 -17.22 15.41 -12.41
C PHE A 224 -15.76 15.83 -12.51
N ILE A 225 -14.94 15.39 -11.53
CA ILE A 225 -13.57 15.87 -11.39
C ILE A 225 -12.61 14.69 -11.33
N LYS A 226 -11.68 14.63 -12.29
CA LYS A 226 -10.50 13.77 -12.24
C LYS A 226 -9.38 14.54 -11.55
N THR A 227 -9.06 14.18 -10.31
CA THR A 227 -8.11 14.96 -9.49
C THR A 227 -6.70 15.06 -10.07
N GLN A 228 -6.33 14.15 -10.97
CA GLN A 228 -5.02 14.17 -11.66
C GLN A 228 -4.94 15.22 -12.79
N GLU A 229 -6.07 15.74 -13.26
CA GLU A 229 -6.14 16.84 -14.22
C GLU A 229 -6.08 18.20 -13.54
N GLU A 230 -6.31 18.22 -12.21
CA GLU A 230 -6.30 19.42 -11.41
C GLU A 230 -4.92 19.57 -10.71
N ASN A 231 -4.34 20.75 -10.81
CA ASN A 231 -3.06 21.03 -10.11
C ASN A 231 -3.31 21.44 -8.66
N LEU A 232 -3.80 20.49 -7.83
CA LEU A 232 -4.21 20.73 -6.45
C LEU A 232 -3.02 20.56 -5.48
N SER A 233 -2.89 21.48 -4.56
CA SER A 233 -2.13 21.20 -3.33
C SER A 233 -2.85 20.13 -2.49
N LYS A 234 -2.14 19.49 -1.55
CA LYS A 234 -2.73 18.46 -0.67
C LYS A 234 -3.94 18.98 0.12
N GLY A 235 -3.88 20.22 0.59
CA GLY A 235 -5.00 20.86 1.31
C GLY A 235 -6.21 21.12 0.42
N GLU A 236 -6.00 21.56 -0.81
CA GLU A 236 -7.08 21.76 -1.79
C GLU A 236 -7.70 20.42 -2.19
N TYR A 237 -6.90 19.37 -2.38
CA TYR A 237 -7.37 18.02 -2.63
C TYR A 237 -8.27 17.52 -1.48
N TYR A 238 -7.85 17.66 -0.23
CA TYR A 238 -8.66 17.26 0.92
C TYR A 238 -9.93 18.10 1.06
N SER A 239 -9.86 19.41 0.81
CA SER A 239 -11.03 20.27 0.78
C SER A 239 -12.02 19.85 -0.31
N LEU A 240 -11.52 19.47 -1.49
CA LEU A 240 -12.34 18.96 -2.59
C LEU A 240 -13.05 17.66 -2.19
N LEU A 241 -12.33 16.71 -1.58
CA LEU A 241 -12.94 15.47 -1.06
C LEU A 241 -13.99 15.78 0.02
N GLY A 242 -13.71 16.69 0.96
CA GLY A 242 -14.63 17.09 2.01
C GLY A 242 -15.98 17.62 1.49
N LYS A 243 -15.97 18.32 0.35
CA LYS A 243 -17.15 18.87 -0.30
C LYS A 243 -17.85 17.88 -1.23
N SER A 244 -17.20 16.81 -1.65
CA SER A 244 -17.71 15.90 -2.64
C SER A 244 -18.73 14.91 -2.07
N LYS A 245 -19.77 14.58 -2.84
CA LYS A 245 -20.78 13.59 -2.47
C LYS A 245 -20.37 12.16 -2.76
N ALA A 246 -19.61 11.92 -3.82
CA ALA A 246 -19.23 10.58 -4.22
C ALA A 246 -17.80 10.49 -4.71
N ILE A 247 -17.19 9.31 -4.48
CA ILE A 247 -15.94 8.89 -5.09
C ILE A 247 -16.18 7.63 -5.90
N VAL A 248 -15.62 7.58 -7.13
CA VAL A 248 -15.83 6.46 -8.05
C VAL A 248 -14.50 5.81 -8.38
N SER A 249 -14.48 4.49 -8.46
CA SER A 249 -13.35 3.73 -8.99
C SER A 249 -13.82 2.71 -10.01
N TYR A 250 -13.04 2.58 -11.11
CA TYR A 250 -13.20 1.53 -12.12
C TYR A 250 -11.96 0.63 -12.20
N ALA A 251 -11.11 0.67 -11.18
CA ALA A 251 -9.82 0.00 -11.17
C ALA A 251 -9.89 -1.48 -11.54
N LEU A 252 -8.95 -1.91 -12.40
CA LEU A 252 -8.64 -3.31 -12.69
C LEU A 252 -7.56 -3.85 -11.76
N GLN A 253 -6.83 -2.94 -11.11
CA GLN A 253 -5.81 -3.27 -10.10
C GLN A 253 -5.92 -2.26 -8.95
N GLU A 254 -6.08 -2.78 -7.73
CA GLU A 254 -6.05 -2.00 -6.49
C GLU A 254 -5.73 -2.93 -5.31
N ASN A 255 -4.73 -2.57 -4.53
CA ASN A 255 -4.27 -3.36 -3.39
C ASN A 255 -4.81 -2.84 -2.06
N PHE A 256 -5.16 -1.55 -2.00
CA PHE A 256 -5.73 -0.93 -0.79
C PHE A 256 -6.64 0.27 -1.12
N GLY A 257 -6.20 1.22 -1.97
CA GLY A 257 -7.00 2.38 -2.37
C GLY A 257 -6.98 3.52 -1.37
N PHE A 258 -5.80 4.05 -1.05
CA PHE A 258 -5.63 5.17 -0.10
C PHE A 258 -6.56 6.35 -0.39
N GLY A 259 -6.65 6.78 -1.64
CA GLY A 259 -7.48 7.93 -1.98
C GLY A 259 -8.98 7.67 -1.83
N VAL A 260 -9.42 6.40 -1.96
CA VAL A 260 -10.81 6.02 -1.66
C VAL A 260 -11.03 6.05 -0.14
N ALA A 261 -10.07 5.54 0.65
CA ALA A 261 -10.14 5.57 2.11
C ALA A 261 -10.18 7.01 2.65
N GLU A 262 -9.37 7.92 2.11
CA GLU A 262 -9.38 9.35 2.43
C GLU A 262 -10.75 9.99 2.13
N ALA A 263 -11.31 9.71 0.94
CA ALA A 263 -12.61 10.26 0.54
C ALA A 263 -13.77 9.74 1.40
N VAL A 264 -13.78 8.45 1.71
CA VAL A 264 -14.79 7.84 2.58
C VAL A 264 -14.69 8.37 4.01
N TYR A 265 -13.48 8.58 4.51
CA TYR A 265 -13.27 9.22 5.80
C TYR A 265 -13.84 10.64 5.85
N LEU A 266 -13.81 11.36 4.74
CA LEU A 266 -14.38 12.70 4.59
C LEU A 266 -15.88 12.68 4.21
N GLY A 267 -16.54 11.52 4.25
CA GLY A 267 -17.97 11.38 4.04
C GLY A 267 -18.39 11.36 2.56
N CYS A 268 -17.50 11.01 1.63
CA CYS A 268 -17.91 10.70 0.26
C CYS A 268 -18.55 9.31 0.21
N LYS A 269 -19.67 9.16 -0.50
CA LYS A 269 -20.26 7.84 -0.79
C LYS A 269 -19.34 7.10 -1.78
N PRO A 270 -18.81 5.93 -1.42
CA PRO A 270 -18.01 5.15 -2.35
C PRO A 270 -18.90 4.44 -3.38
N VAL A 271 -18.56 4.59 -4.66
CA VAL A 271 -19.15 3.90 -5.80
C VAL A 271 -18.05 3.04 -6.41
N LEU A 272 -17.98 1.79 -6.00
CA LEU A 272 -16.84 0.91 -6.21
C LEU A 272 -17.28 -0.42 -6.85
N PRO A 273 -16.41 -1.05 -7.67
CA PRO A 273 -16.73 -2.34 -8.27
C PRO A 273 -16.64 -3.47 -7.24
N ASN A 274 -17.48 -4.49 -7.40
CA ASN A 274 -17.49 -5.70 -6.58
C ASN A 274 -16.32 -6.64 -6.97
N ARG A 275 -15.10 -6.15 -6.80
CA ARG A 275 -13.87 -6.88 -7.11
C ARG A 275 -12.68 -6.33 -6.35
N LEU A 276 -11.53 -7.01 -6.47
CA LEU A 276 -10.26 -6.63 -5.85
C LEU A 276 -10.41 -6.56 -4.32
N VAL A 277 -9.82 -5.53 -3.72
CA VAL A 277 -9.84 -5.30 -2.27
C VAL A 277 -11.16 -4.68 -1.77
N TYR A 278 -11.98 -4.13 -2.66
CA TYR A 278 -13.16 -3.34 -2.25
C TYR A 278 -14.20 -4.12 -1.45
N PRO A 279 -14.57 -5.38 -1.77
CA PRO A 279 -15.51 -6.15 -0.95
C PRO A 279 -15.00 -6.39 0.49
N GLU A 280 -13.68 -6.50 0.66
CA GLU A 280 -13.05 -6.67 1.97
C GLU A 280 -13.03 -5.37 2.77
N LEU A 281 -12.61 -4.26 2.17
CA LEU A 281 -12.46 -2.99 2.87
C LEU A 281 -13.80 -2.27 3.11
N TYR A 282 -14.81 -2.53 2.29
CA TYR A 282 -16.12 -1.89 2.34
C TYR A 282 -17.28 -2.90 2.43
N PRO A 283 -17.27 -3.83 3.42
CA PRO A 283 -18.21 -4.97 3.46
C PRO A 283 -19.68 -4.56 3.64
N ASN A 284 -19.93 -3.36 4.17
CA ASN A 284 -21.27 -2.82 4.41
C ASN A 284 -21.73 -1.82 3.32
N THR A 285 -20.96 -1.70 2.25
CA THR A 285 -21.26 -0.78 1.15
C THR A 285 -21.77 -1.56 -0.05
N LYS A 286 -22.83 -1.06 -0.69
CA LYS A 286 -23.26 -1.61 -1.98
C LYS A 286 -22.14 -1.39 -3.01
N LEU A 287 -21.73 -2.45 -3.68
CA LEU A 287 -20.75 -2.46 -4.76
C LEU A 287 -21.47 -2.76 -6.08
N PHE A 288 -20.89 -2.34 -7.21
CA PHE A 288 -21.46 -2.60 -8.52
C PHE A 288 -20.73 -3.73 -9.25
N ASP A 289 -21.48 -4.55 -9.98
CA ASP A 289 -20.95 -5.58 -10.88
C ASP A 289 -20.90 -5.09 -12.34
N ARG A 290 -21.80 -4.17 -12.70
CA ARG A 290 -21.93 -3.63 -14.06
C ARG A 290 -21.87 -2.11 -14.06
N PHE A 291 -21.38 -1.54 -15.15
CA PHE A 291 -21.19 -0.10 -15.29
C PHE A 291 -22.50 0.69 -15.06
N GLU A 292 -23.64 0.20 -15.58
CA GLU A 292 -24.96 0.86 -15.45
C GLU A 292 -25.39 1.03 -13.99
N GLU A 293 -24.98 0.10 -13.13
CA GLU A 293 -25.27 0.17 -11.69
C GLU A 293 -24.50 1.31 -11.03
N SER A 294 -23.25 1.59 -11.49
CA SER A 294 -22.48 2.73 -11.00
C SER A 294 -23.13 4.06 -11.32
N VAL A 295 -23.77 4.17 -12.49
CA VAL A 295 -24.55 5.37 -12.91
C VAL A 295 -25.70 5.62 -11.93
N ASP A 296 -26.49 4.58 -11.62
CA ASP A 296 -27.62 4.68 -10.71
C ASP A 296 -27.17 5.01 -9.27
N MET A 297 -26.05 4.43 -8.81
CA MET A 297 -25.47 4.70 -7.51
C MET A 297 -24.96 6.14 -7.37
N VAL A 298 -24.39 6.71 -8.44
CA VAL A 298 -23.96 8.12 -8.47
C VAL A 298 -25.17 9.03 -8.44
N ILE A 299 -26.22 8.77 -9.23
CA ILE A 299 -27.48 9.55 -9.19
C ILE A 299 -28.08 9.53 -7.78
N GLU A 300 -28.13 8.35 -7.14
CA GLU A 300 -28.61 8.21 -5.75
C GLU A 300 -27.78 9.05 -4.79
N ALA A 301 -26.44 9.03 -4.91
CA ALA A 301 -25.54 9.82 -4.08
C ALA A 301 -25.77 11.33 -4.26
N LEU A 302 -25.95 11.79 -5.50
CA LEU A 302 -26.18 13.19 -5.82
C LEU A 302 -27.54 13.70 -5.31
N LEU A 303 -28.57 12.86 -5.35
CA LEU A 303 -29.91 13.18 -4.84
C LEU A 303 -30.02 13.12 -3.33
N SER A 304 -29.12 12.39 -2.67
CA SER A 304 -29.15 12.25 -1.21
C SER A 304 -28.90 13.58 -0.53
N THR A 305 -29.75 13.88 0.47
CA THR A 305 -29.55 14.98 1.43
C THR A 305 -28.82 14.50 2.69
N ALA A 306 -28.73 13.18 2.91
CA ALA A 306 -28.00 12.59 4.02
C ALA A 306 -26.51 12.48 3.67
N GLU A 307 -25.66 12.85 4.61
CA GLU A 307 -24.23 12.61 4.50
C GLU A 307 -23.94 11.11 4.60
N PHE A 308 -22.96 10.65 3.81
CA PHE A 308 -22.43 9.30 3.98
C PHE A 308 -21.62 9.27 5.28
N PRO A 309 -21.81 8.26 6.14
CA PRO A 309 -21.10 8.20 7.41
C PRO A 309 -19.58 8.06 7.15
N SER A 310 -18.80 8.90 7.84
CA SER A 310 -17.35 8.80 7.85
C SER A 310 -16.90 7.42 8.33
N GLN A 311 -15.98 6.78 7.63
CA GLN A 311 -15.50 5.46 7.97
C GLN A 311 -13.97 5.44 8.03
N VAL A 312 -13.42 4.90 9.13
CA VAL A 312 -12.01 4.52 9.24
C VAL A 312 -11.83 3.15 8.60
N VAL A 313 -11.12 3.09 7.50
CA VAL A 313 -10.89 1.82 6.76
C VAL A 313 -9.76 1.00 7.39
N SER A 314 -8.72 1.69 7.89
CA SER A 314 -7.58 1.07 8.57
C SER A 314 -7.03 2.03 9.63
N ASP A 315 -6.89 1.55 10.86
CA ASP A 315 -6.27 2.32 11.94
C ASP A 315 -4.76 2.21 11.88
N PRO A 316 -4.02 3.31 11.67
CA PRO A 316 -2.56 3.27 11.57
C PRO A 316 -1.89 2.72 12.84
N ASN A 317 -2.41 3.03 14.04
CA ASN A 317 -1.83 2.52 15.28
C ASN A 317 -1.99 1.01 15.39
N HIS A 318 -3.12 0.46 14.98
CA HIS A 318 -3.33 -0.97 14.94
C HIS A 318 -2.35 -1.64 13.96
N VAL A 319 -2.18 -1.08 12.76
CA VAL A 319 -1.23 -1.58 11.76
C VAL A 319 0.20 -1.58 12.28
N PHE A 320 0.65 -0.45 12.85
CA PHE A 320 2.01 -0.35 13.39
C PHE A 320 2.24 -1.28 14.58
N ASN A 321 1.23 -1.46 15.43
CA ASN A 321 1.29 -2.46 16.50
C ASN A 321 1.54 -3.87 15.95
N LEU A 322 0.88 -4.26 14.87
CA LEU A 322 1.09 -5.57 14.23
C LEU A 322 2.49 -5.70 13.62
N TRP A 323 3.03 -4.62 13.06
CA TRP A 323 4.37 -4.65 12.43
C TRP A 323 5.51 -4.68 13.46
N PHE A 324 5.38 -3.95 14.58
CA PHE A 324 6.48 -3.65 15.49
C PHE A 324 6.30 -4.21 16.90
N SER A 325 5.14 -4.80 17.24
CA SER A 325 4.98 -5.48 18.52
C SER A 325 5.92 -6.67 18.58
N ARG A 326 6.70 -6.76 19.66
CA ARG A 326 7.50 -7.95 19.92
C ARG A 326 6.56 -9.14 20.10
N PRO A 327 6.74 -10.25 19.38
CA PRO A 327 5.96 -11.44 19.65
C PRO A 327 6.19 -11.88 21.09
N THR A 328 5.13 -11.98 21.87
CA THR A 328 5.13 -12.56 23.22
C THR A 328 5.20 -14.08 23.11
N THR A 329 6.18 -14.64 22.41
CA THR A 329 6.30 -16.09 22.28
C THR A 329 7.70 -16.55 22.67
N THR A 330 7.69 -17.46 23.63
CA THR A 330 8.78 -18.37 23.98
C THR A 330 9.43 -18.95 22.71
N PRO A 331 10.75 -18.95 22.56
CA PRO A 331 11.41 -19.49 21.37
C PRO A 331 11.02 -20.96 21.18
N LYS A 332 10.34 -21.27 20.07
CA LYS A 332 10.24 -22.64 19.61
C LYS A 332 11.66 -23.10 19.30
N LYS A 333 12.16 -24.12 19.99
CA LYS A 333 13.43 -24.78 19.67
C LYS A 333 13.46 -25.07 18.17
N MET A 334 14.40 -24.45 17.46
CA MET A 334 14.65 -24.82 16.07
C MET A 334 15.01 -26.31 16.02
N TYR A 335 14.25 -27.06 15.22
CA TYR A 335 14.62 -28.41 14.82
C TYR A 335 15.90 -28.28 13.99
N ARG A 336 17.04 -28.69 14.53
CA ARG A 336 18.27 -28.92 13.77
C ARG A 336 18.25 -30.39 13.37
N PRO A 337 18.20 -30.75 12.10
CA PRO A 337 18.54 -32.10 11.70
C PRO A 337 20.03 -32.35 12.06
N ASP A 338 20.29 -33.34 12.88
CA ASP A 338 21.66 -33.76 13.20
C ASP A 338 22.35 -34.23 11.91
N ILE A 339 23.49 -33.61 11.61
CA ILE A 339 24.31 -33.90 10.41
C ILE A 339 25.03 -35.24 10.54
N GLU A 340 24.83 -35.99 11.62
CA GLU A 340 25.54 -37.25 11.90
C GLU A 340 24.96 -38.48 11.17
N GLU A 341 23.82 -38.39 10.48
CA GLU A 341 23.25 -39.56 9.74
C GLU A 341 23.56 -39.61 8.23
N MET A 342 24.50 -38.82 7.73
CA MET A 342 24.96 -38.90 6.33
C MET A 342 26.49 -39.11 6.25
N GLN A 343 27.01 -40.16 6.86
CA GLN A 343 28.31 -40.73 6.52
C GLN A 343 28.16 -42.20 6.10
#